data_93523f089cbe5d13da3abf17f6df8eeb
#
_entry.id   93523f089cbe5d13da3abf17f6df8eeb
#
_cell.length_a   1.000
_cell.length_b   1.000
_cell.length_c   1.000
_cell.angle_alpha   90.00
_cell.angle_beta   90.00
_cell.angle_gamma   90.00
#
_symmetry.space_group_name_H-M   'P 1'
#
loop_
_entity.id
_entity.type
_entity.pdbx_description
1 polymer ?
#
loop_
_entity_poly.entity_id
_entity_poly.type
_entity_poly.pdbx_seq_one_letter_code
_entity_poly.pdbx_strand_id
1 'polypeptide(L)'
;MTGFEHPLARAALKEVVELHAFFEAWLGGTGPCTGAAFARLEEALAESFSMVSPDGKRVARAEVIAQLRQAYGSRGRAGRLRMAILEPEVLVLDPPVVIIGYVEEQDTNGALTRRRSTAVLGAAVQDAGRLRWLALHETWIENPATAALP
;
A
#
# COMPACT_ATOMS: atom_id res chain seq x y z
N MET A 1 7.09 -1.23 23.81
CA MET A 1 6.38 -2.30 23.08
C MET A 1 5.76 -1.72 21.82
N THR A 2 6.01 -2.34 20.68
CA THR A 2 5.57 -1.83 19.39
C THR A 2 4.19 -2.35 18.96
N GLY A 3 3.70 -3.40 19.62
CA GLY A 3 2.49 -4.12 19.22
C GLY A 3 2.73 -5.20 18.18
N PHE A 4 3.93 -5.27 17.61
CA PHE A 4 4.25 -6.28 16.60
C PHE A 4 4.65 -7.64 17.18
N GLU A 5 4.55 -7.81 18.48
CA GLU A 5 4.72 -9.10 19.13
C GLU A 5 3.56 -10.05 18.81
N HIS A 6 2.37 -9.50 18.53
CA HIS A 6 1.20 -10.30 18.20
C HIS A 6 1.31 -10.85 16.75
N PRO A 7 1.03 -12.15 16.53
CA PRO A 7 1.17 -12.74 15.20
C PRO A 7 0.36 -12.04 14.10
N LEU A 8 -0.85 -11.60 14.40
CA LEU A 8 -1.69 -10.90 13.42
C LEU A 8 -1.05 -9.56 13.02
N ALA A 9 -0.50 -8.84 13.98
CA ALA A 9 0.16 -7.56 13.71
C ALA A 9 1.42 -7.76 12.85
N ARG A 10 2.21 -8.80 13.15
CA ARG A 10 3.39 -9.13 12.34
C ARG A 10 2.99 -9.50 10.91
N ALA A 11 1.94 -10.31 10.77
CA ALA A 11 1.45 -10.70 9.45
C ALA A 11 0.96 -9.49 8.66
N ALA A 12 0.30 -8.54 9.32
CA ALA A 12 -0.17 -7.32 8.68
C ALA A 12 1.00 -6.45 8.21
N LEU A 13 2.03 -6.28 9.03
CA LEU A 13 3.21 -5.51 8.63
C LEU A 13 3.91 -6.17 7.44
N LYS A 14 4.05 -7.50 7.48
CA LYS A 14 4.62 -8.25 6.37
C LYS A 14 3.82 -8.02 5.09
N GLU A 15 2.49 -8.06 5.17
CA GLU A 15 1.63 -7.81 4.02
C GLU A 15 1.82 -6.40 3.47
N VAL A 16 1.90 -5.39 4.34
CA VAL A 16 2.14 -4.01 3.92
C VAL A 16 3.46 -3.91 3.17
N VAL A 17 4.53 -4.46 3.71
CA VAL A 17 5.86 -4.42 3.09
C VAL A 17 5.86 -5.16 1.75
N GLU A 18 5.27 -6.34 1.69
CA GLU A 18 5.26 -7.16 0.47
C GLU A 18 4.41 -6.56 -0.63
N LEU A 19 3.26 -5.96 -0.29
CA LEU A 19 2.43 -5.30 -1.30
C LEU A 19 3.14 -4.09 -1.90
N HIS A 20 3.88 -3.34 -1.09
CA HIS A 20 4.65 -2.21 -1.60
C HIS A 20 5.85 -2.66 -2.44
N ALA A 21 6.44 -3.82 -2.14
CA ALA A 21 7.43 -4.42 -3.02
C ALA A 21 6.82 -4.78 -4.38
N PHE A 22 5.58 -5.26 -4.39
CA PHE A 22 4.84 -5.49 -5.64
C PHE A 22 4.66 -4.18 -6.40
N PHE A 23 4.21 -3.11 -5.73
CA PHE A 23 4.03 -1.80 -6.40
C PHE A 23 5.34 -1.29 -6.99
N GLU A 24 6.43 -1.41 -6.25
CA GLU A 24 7.75 -0.97 -6.72
C GLU A 24 8.13 -1.69 -8.02
N ALA A 25 7.95 -3.01 -8.05
CA ALA A 25 8.26 -3.81 -9.24
C ALA A 25 7.28 -3.53 -10.39
N TRP A 26 6.00 -3.45 -10.10
CA TRP A 26 4.96 -3.24 -11.13
C TRP A 26 5.04 -1.86 -11.74
N LEU A 27 5.01 -0.82 -10.92
CA LEU A 27 5.09 0.56 -11.40
C LEU A 27 6.46 0.89 -11.98
N GLY A 28 7.51 0.26 -11.46
CA GLY A 28 8.86 0.40 -11.97
C GLY A 28 9.15 -0.41 -13.23
N GLY A 29 8.27 -1.35 -13.57
CA GLY A 29 8.45 -2.18 -14.76
C GLY A 29 9.59 -3.18 -14.66
N THR A 30 9.98 -3.59 -13.46
CA THR A 30 11.11 -4.51 -13.25
C THR A 30 10.69 -5.96 -13.06
N GLY A 31 9.41 -6.22 -12.83
CA GLY A 31 8.87 -7.56 -12.68
C GLY A 31 8.10 -7.98 -13.94
N PRO A 32 7.55 -9.23 -13.94
CA PRO A 32 6.78 -9.70 -15.09
C PRO A 32 5.47 -8.95 -15.24
N CYS A 33 5.13 -8.57 -16.47
CA CYS A 33 3.85 -7.91 -16.81
C CYS A 33 2.85 -8.99 -17.24
N THR A 34 2.36 -9.77 -16.29
CA THR A 34 1.45 -10.89 -16.54
C THR A 34 0.23 -10.81 -15.65
N GLY A 35 -0.85 -11.47 -16.05
CA GLY A 35 -2.04 -11.59 -15.22
C GLY A 35 -1.74 -12.30 -13.91
N ALA A 36 -0.87 -13.31 -13.92
CA ALA A 36 -0.46 -14.01 -12.71
C ALA A 36 0.25 -13.11 -11.72
N ALA A 37 1.15 -12.24 -12.21
CA ALA A 37 1.83 -11.27 -11.36
C ALA A 37 0.85 -10.24 -10.79
N PHE A 38 -0.08 -9.77 -11.61
CA PHE A 38 -1.06 -8.77 -11.19
C PHE A 38 -2.08 -9.33 -10.20
N ALA A 39 -2.31 -10.64 -10.23
CA ALA A 39 -3.22 -11.29 -9.29
C ALA A 39 -2.83 -11.04 -7.82
N ARG A 40 -1.56 -10.76 -7.56
CA ARG A 40 -1.08 -10.40 -6.21
C ARG A 40 -1.89 -9.23 -5.63
N LEU A 41 -2.15 -8.21 -6.44
CA LEU A 41 -2.94 -7.05 -6.00
C LEU A 41 -4.42 -7.42 -5.87
N GLU A 42 -4.97 -8.07 -6.90
CA GLU A 42 -6.40 -8.41 -6.91
C GLU A 42 -6.78 -9.26 -5.70
N GLU A 43 -5.92 -10.19 -5.32
CA GLU A 43 -6.15 -11.07 -4.18
C GLU A 43 -5.92 -10.38 -2.84
N ALA A 44 -5.08 -9.34 -2.81
CA ALA A 44 -4.81 -8.60 -1.58
C ALA A 44 -5.97 -7.73 -1.15
N LEU A 45 -6.76 -7.21 -2.09
CA LEU A 45 -7.83 -6.27 -1.79
C LEU A 45 -9.15 -6.99 -1.56
N ALA A 46 -9.80 -6.72 -0.43
CA ALA A 46 -11.14 -7.24 -0.17
C ALA A 46 -12.14 -6.66 -1.17
N GLU A 47 -13.23 -7.37 -1.41
CA GLU A 47 -14.26 -6.89 -2.34
C GLU A 47 -14.81 -5.52 -1.96
N SER A 48 -14.91 -5.25 -0.66
CA SER A 48 -15.41 -3.98 -0.15
C SER A 48 -14.32 -2.89 -0.05
N PHE A 49 -13.09 -3.21 -0.47
CA PHE A 49 -11.98 -2.26 -0.34
C PHE A 49 -12.29 -0.92 -0.99
N SER A 50 -11.90 0.14 -0.30
CA SER A 50 -11.82 1.48 -0.87
C SER A 50 -10.64 2.20 -0.22
N MET A 51 -10.17 3.24 -0.90
CA MET A 51 -9.12 4.06 -0.34
C MET A 51 -9.44 5.54 -0.49
N VAL A 52 -8.80 6.34 0.34
CA VAL A 52 -8.74 7.78 0.15
C VAL A 52 -7.30 8.11 -0.22
N SER A 53 -7.12 8.71 -1.38
CA SER A 53 -5.79 9.08 -1.87
C SER A 53 -5.21 10.26 -1.06
N PRO A 54 -3.90 10.52 -1.17
CA PRO A 54 -3.30 11.64 -0.43
C PRO A 54 -3.93 13.00 -0.76
N ASP A 55 -4.55 13.14 -1.93
CA ASP A 55 -5.24 14.35 -2.35
C ASP A 55 -6.69 14.41 -1.87
N GLY A 56 -7.13 13.42 -1.10
CA GLY A 56 -8.47 13.38 -0.53
C GLY A 56 -9.53 12.77 -1.42
N LYS A 57 -9.13 12.15 -2.53
CA LYS A 57 -10.08 11.51 -3.44
C LYS A 57 -10.40 10.09 -2.99
N ARG A 58 -11.67 9.78 -2.89
CA ARG A 58 -12.13 8.42 -2.60
C ARG A 58 -12.13 7.58 -3.87
N VAL A 59 -11.50 6.40 -3.80
CA VAL A 59 -11.35 5.51 -4.95
C VAL A 59 -11.83 4.11 -4.55
N ALA A 60 -12.75 3.56 -5.33
CA ALA A 60 -13.27 2.22 -5.10
C ALA A 60 -12.29 1.16 -5.61
N ARG A 61 -12.44 -0.08 -5.11
CA ARG A 61 -11.58 -1.21 -5.48
C ARG A 61 -11.42 -1.37 -6.99
N ALA A 62 -12.53 -1.35 -7.72
CA ALA A 62 -12.50 -1.56 -9.16
C ALA A 62 -11.65 -0.48 -9.88
N GLU A 63 -11.73 0.77 -9.42
CA GLU A 63 -10.92 1.86 -9.97
C GLU A 63 -9.44 1.68 -9.66
N VAL A 64 -9.13 1.30 -8.42
CA VAL A 64 -7.73 1.06 -8.01
C VAL A 64 -7.12 -0.03 -8.89
N ILE A 65 -7.83 -1.13 -9.07
CA ILE A 65 -7.37 -2.24 -9.90
C ILE A 65 -7.18 -1.79 -11.35
N ALA A 66 -8.16 -1.08 -11.93
CA ALA A 66 -8.08 -0.63 -13.31
C ALA A 66 -6.90 0.31 -13.54
N GLN A 67 -6.72 1.28 -12.63
CA GLN A 67 -5.62 2.25 -12.73
C GLN A 67 -4.26 1.57 -12.62
N LEU A 68 -4.09 0.65 -11.66
CA LEU A 68 -2.83 -0.04 -11.47
C LEU A 68 -2.52 -1.01 -12.60
N ARG A 69 -3.54 -1.68 -13.14
CA ARG A 69 -3.33 -2.58 -14.28
C ARG A 69 -2.72 -1.84 -15.46
N GLN A 70 -3.17 -0.61 -15.72
CA GLN A 70 -2.66 0.20 -16.83
C GLN A 70 -1.34 0.90 -16.52
N ALA A 71 -0.92 0.89 -15.27
CA ALA A 71 0.23 1.67 -14.81
C ALA A 71 1.56 0.92 -14.83
N TYR A 72 1.59 -0.32 -15.36
CA TYR A 72 2.84 -1.08 -15.41
C TYR A 72 3.94 -0.27 -16.08
N GLY A 73 5.09 -0.18 -15.39
CA GLY A 73 6.26 0.52 -15.92
C GLY A 73 6.13 2.04 -15.97
N SER A 74 5.00 2.60 -15.54
CA SER A 74 4.74 4.04 -15.67
C SER A 74 5.71 4.93 -14.88
N ARG A 75 6.35 4.37 -13.86
CA ARG A 75 7.27 5.07 -12.97
C ARG A 75 8.73 4.61 -13.14
N GLY A 76 8.97 3.68 -14.08
CA GLY A 76 10.28 3.06 -14.24
C GLY A 76 11.15 3.63 -15.36
N ARG A 77 10.79 4.76 -15.93
CA ARG A 77 11.43 5.28 -17.12
C ARG A 77 12.92 5.59 -16.95
N ALA A 78 13.34 5.95 -15.77
CA ALA A 78 14.75 6.10 -15.47
C ALA A 78 15.24 4.97 -14.56
N GLY A 79 14.47 3.89 -14.46
CA GLY A 79 14.84 2.66 -13.79
C GLY A 79 14.86 2.74 -12.28
N ARG A 80 14.20 3.73 -11.67
CA ARG A 80 14.40 3.99 -10.25
C ARG A 80 13.18 4.45 -9.49
N LEU A 81 12.22 3.57 -9.33
CA LEU A 81 11.20 3.77 -8.30
C LEU A 81 11.60 2.94 -7.09
N ARG A 82 11.68 3.56 -5.93
CA ARG A 82 11.85 2.87 -4.65
C ARG A 82 10.75 3.29 -3.71
N MET A 83 10.22 2.31 -2.99
CA MET A 83 9.21 2.53 -1.97
C MET A 83 9.71 2.00 -0.63
N ALA A 84 9.59 2.79 0.42
CA ALA A 84 9.98 2.38 1.77
C ALA A 84 8.82 2.56 2.72
N ILE A 85 8.69 1.63 3.64
CA ILE A 85 7.72 1.70 4.73
C ILE A 85 8.47 2.12 5.99
N LEU A 86 8.16 3.31 6.47
CA LEU A 86 8.85 3.92 7.60
C LEU A 86 7.91 4.06 8.78
N GLU A 87 8.47 4.01 9.98
CA GLU A 87 7.77 4.27 11.24
C GLU A 87 6.48 3.47 11.40
N PRO A 88 6.50 2.14 11.14
CA PRO A 88 5.28 1.35 11.28
C PRO A 88 4.85 1.25 12.74
N GLU A 89 3.53 1.33 12.97
CA GLU A 89 2.97 1.16 14.30
C GLU A 89 1.62 0.46 14.23
N VAL A 90 1.28 -0.25 15.28
CA VAL A 90 -0.05 -0.84 15.42
C VAL A 90 -0.96 0.19 16.07
N LEU A 91 -1.95 0.65 15.31
CA LEU A 91 -2.90 1.64 15.81
C LEU A 91 -4.06 0.97 16.55
N VAL A 92 -4.55 -0.14 16.00
CA VAL A 92 -5.62 -0.93 16.61
C VAL A 92 -5.34 -2.41 16.37
N LEU A 93 -5.49 -3.21 17.40
CA LEU A 93 -5.41 -4.66 17.30
C LEU A 93 -6.66 -5.26 17.94
N ASP A 94 -7.59 -5.67 17.11
CA ASP A 94 -8.85 -6.28 17.53
C ASP A 94 -9.16 -7.43 16.58
N PRO A 95 -8.53 -8.60 16.80
CA PRO A 95 -8.67 -9.71 15.87
C PRO A 95 -10.12 -10.03 15.55
N PRO A 96 -10.48 -10.27 14.27
CA PRO A 96 -9.57 -10.49 13.14
C PRO A 96 -9.10 -9.23 12.40
N VAL A 97 -9.27 -8.05 12.99
CA VAL A 97 -8.90 -6.77 12.36
C VAL A 97 -7.65 -6.20 13.00
N VAL A 98 -6.77 -5.63 12.17
CA VAL A 98 -5.61 -4.87 12.63
C VAL A 98 -5.48 -3.62 11.78
N ILE A 99 -5.17 -2.50 12.43
CA ILE A 99 -4.94 -1.23 11.75
C ILE A 99 -3.48 -0.86 11.96
N ILE A 100 -2.77 -0.70 10.86
CA ILE A 100 -1.34 -0.35 10.84
C ILE A 100 -1.20 1.06 10.30
N GLY A 101 -0.47 1.91 11.05
CA GLY A 101 -0.05 3.21 10.57
C GLY A 101 1.40 3.16 10.13
N TYR A 102 1.73 3.90 9.08
CA TYR A 102 3.11 3.98 8.59
C TYR A 102 3.28 5.21 7.72
N VAL A 103 4.53 5.52 7.43
CA VAL A 103 4.87 6.54 6.43
C VAL A 103 5.37 5.80 5.19
N GLU A 104 4.75 6.06 4.06
CA GLU A 104 5.21 5.55 2.78
C GLU A 104 6.09 6.61 2.13
N GLU A 105 7.33 6.26 1.86
CA GLU A 105 8.24 7.12 1.12
C GLU A 105 8.40 6.57 -0.29
N GLN A 106 8.22 7.42 -1.27
CA GLN A 106 8.49 7.07 -2.67
C GLN A 106 9.65 7.92 -3.16
N ASP A 107 10.62 7.25 -3.76
CA ASP A 107 11.78 7.88 -4.39
C ASP A 107 11.75 7.55 -5.86
N THR A 108 11.54 8.57 -6.69
CA THR A 108 11.59 8.43 -8.15
C THR A 108 12.77 9.26 -8.63
N ASN A 109 13.91 8.59 -8.82
CA ASN A 109 15.15 9.23 -9.29
C ASN A 109 15.61 10.38 -8.39
N GLY A 110 15.51 10.22 -7.07
CA GLY A 110 15.92 11.22 -6.11
C GLY A 110 14.82 12.21 -5.74
N ALA A 111 13.68 12.20 -6.44
CA ALA A 111 12.52 13.01 -6.05
C ALA A 111 11.72 12.24 -5.01
N LEU A 112 11.70 12.75 -3.79
CA LEU A 112 11.04 12.11 -2.66
C LEU A 112 9.66 12.67 -2.42
N THR A 113 8.71 11.76 -2.17
CA THR A 113 7.41 12.11 -1.61
C THR A 113 7.17 11.26 -0.39
N ARG A 114 6.44 11.78 0.58
CA ARG A 114 6.03 11.03 1.76
C ARG A 114 4.56 11.23 2.04
N ARG A 115 3.92 10.15 2.43
CA ARG A 115 2.52 10.18 2.84
C ARG A 115 2.35 9.38 4.11
N ARG A 116 1.48 9.85 4.98
CA ARG A 116 1.09 9.09 6.16
C ARG A 116 -0.09 8.22 5.78
N SER A 117 0.02 6.95 6.10
CA SER A 117 -0.95 5.94 5.68
C SER A 117 -1.54 5.22 6.87
N THR A 118 -2.82 4.94 6.78
CA THR A 118 -3.55 4.11 7.75
C THR A 118 -4.19 2.99 6.96
N ALA A 119 -3.71 1.77 7.20
CA ALA A 119 -4.18 0.57 6.51
C ALA A 119 -5.01 -0.29 7.45
N VAL A 120 -6.22 -0.64 7.03
CA VAL A 120 -7.08 -1.55 7.76
C VAL A 120 -7.02 -2.90 7.08
N LEU A 121 -6.52 -3.92 7.79
CA LEU A 121 -6.42 -5.28 7.29
C LEU A 121 -7.28 -6.20 8.16
N GLY A 122 -7.77 -7.28 7.54
CA GLY A 122 -8.58 -8.24 8.25
C GLY A 122 -8.39 -9.65 7.70
N ALA A 123 -8.60 -10.64 8.57
CA ALA A 123 -8.54 -12.05 8.22
C ALA A 123 -9.94 -12.63 8.27
N ALA A 124 -10.54 -12.88 7.12
CA ALA A 124 -11.86 -13.50 7.07
C ALA A 124 -11.75 -14.99 7.38
N VAL A 125 -12.70 -15.51 8.14
CA VAL A 125 -12.73 -16.91 8.54
C VAL A 125 -12.75 -17.83 7.32
N GLN A 126 -13.52 -17.49 6.31
CA GLN A 126 -13.63 -18.28 5.08
C GLN A 126 -12.35 -18.28 4.23
N ASP A 127 -11.41 -17.37 4.51
CA ASP A 127 -10.13 -17.28 3.80
C ASP A 127 -8.99 -17.97 4.53
N ALA A 128 -9.30 -18.81 5.50
CA ALA A 128 -8.33 -19.57 6.30
C ALA A 128 -7.29 -18.64 6.97
N GLY A 129 -7.72 -17.50 7.47
CA GLY A 129 -6.85 -16.54 8.13
C GLY A 129 -6.04 -15.65 7.19
N ARG A 130 -6.31 -15.71 5.89
CA ARG A 130 -5.62 -14.86 4.92
C ARG A 130 -5.98 -13.39 5.12
N LEU A 131 -4.97 -12.55 5.25
CA LEU A 131 -5.18 -11.12 5.40
C LEU A 131 -5.56 -10.48 4.06
N ARG A 132 -6.52 -9.57 4.14
CA ARG A 132 -6.89 -8.72 3.00
C ARG A 132 -6.93 -7.27 3.45
N TRP A 133 -6.68 -6.36 2.53
CA TRP A 133 -6.83 -4.94 2.76
C TRP A 133 -8.31 -4.59 2.70
N LEU A 134 -8.81 -4.00 3.78
CA LEU A 134 -10.21 -3.58 3.88
C LEU A 134 -10.39 -2.12 3.53
N ALA A 135 -9.43 -1.29 3.89
CA ALA A 135 -9.44 0.14 3.60
C ALA A 135 -8.03 0.71 3.71
N LEU A 136 -7.80 1.80 3.01
CA LEU A 136 -6.53 2.54 3.10
C LEU A 136 -6.86 4.03 3.06
N HIS A 137 -6.27 4.79 3.96
CA HIS A 137 -6.39 6.24 3.96
C HIS A 137 -5.00 6.85 3.98
N GLU A 138 -4.76 7.79 3.06
CA GLU A 138 -3.45 8.41 2.92
C GLU A 138 -3.58 9.93 2.97
N THR A 139 -2.54 10.59 3.48
CA THR A 139 -2.46 12.05 3.44
C THR A 139 -1.01 12.47 3.23
N TRP A 140 -0.80 13.52 2.45
CA TRP A 140 0.55 14.02 2.19
C TRP A 140 1.20 14.53 3.47
N ILE A 141 2.46 14.14 3.70
CA ILE A 141 3.35 14.76 4.66
C ILE A 141 4.24 15.71 3.88
N GLU A 142 4.83 15.19 2.80
CA GLU A 142 5.68 15.96 1.90
C GLU A 142 5.27 15.65 0.47
N ASN A 143 4.77 16.66 -0.21
CA ASN A 143 4.42 16.59 -1.62
C ASN A 143 5.21 17.70 -2.32
N PRO A 144 6.05 17.39 -3.33
CA PRO A 144 6.85 18.38 -4.02
C PRO A 144 6.04 19.55 -4.56
N ALA A 145 4.81 19.29 -5.03
CA ALA A 145 3.91 20.33 -5.53
C ALA A 145 3.45 21.27 -4.41
N THR A 146 3.23 20.72 -3.21
CA THR A 146 2.81 21.51 -2.03
C THR A 146 4.01 22.25 -1.41
N ALA A 147 5.18 21.62 -1.39
CA ALA A 147 6.39 22.21 -0.85
C ALA A 147 6.83 23.45 -1.63
N ALA A 148 6.39 23.60 -2.87
CA ALA A 148 6.68 24.77 -3.69
C ALA A 148 5.78 25.98 -3.36
N LEU A 149 4.75 25.78 -2.54
CA LEU A 149 3.85 26.83 -2.12
C LEU A 149 4.39 27.52 -0.87
N PRO A 150 4.32 28.86 -0.80
CA PRO A 150 4.77 29.60 0.37
C PRO A 150 3.86 29.39 1.58
#